data_68a3fc9cc56fbfeb8a9b9a0c474e8d86
#
_entry.id   68a3fc9cc56fbfeb8a9b9a0c474e8d86
#
_cell.length_a   1.000
_cell.length_b   1.000
_cell.length_c   1.000
_cell.angle_alpha   90.00
_cell.angle_beta   90.00
_cell.angle_gamma   90.00
#
_symmetry.space_group_name_H-M   'P 1'
#
loop_
_entity.id
_entity.type
_entity.pdbx_description
1 polymer ?
#
loop_
_entity_poly.entity_id
_entity_poly.type
_entity_poly.pdbx_seq_one_letter_code
_entity_poly.pdbx_strand_id
1 'polypeptide(L)'
;AYEIHERLVGSEMRIRDSCRTIAGRPVKPKTVGQKQYVDQIRKKMIVFGIGPAGTGKTYLAMAMAIQAFKNGEVGRIILTRPAIEAGEKLGFLPGDLQSKIDPYLRPLYDALYQIMGAETYLHNAEKGLIEVAPLAYMRGRTLDNAYIILDEAQNTTPAQMKMFLTRIGFGSKVIITGDQTQKDLPAGTVSGLDTAVKVLKKIDDIGFCYLTNSDVVRHPLVQKIVQAYDDYEAKKTAETSRVKVTYRRKS
;
A
#
# COMPACT_ATOMS: atom_id res chain seq x y z
N ALA A 1 3.39 17.13 -27.76
CA ALA A 1 3.43 16.51 -26.41
C ALA A 1 4.03 15.08 -26.43
N TYR A 2 4.44 14.56 -27.59
CA TYR A 2 5.02 13.21 -27.74
C TYR A 2 6.57 13.19 -27.79
N GLU A 3 7.22 14.34 -27.92
CA GLU A 3 8.69 14.42 -28.12
C GLU A 3 9.53 14.52 -26.85
N ILE A 4 8.92 14.61 -25.67
CA ILE A 4 9.67 14.68 -24.40
C ILE A 4 10.09 13.29 -23.89
N HIS A 5 9.54 12.20 -24.44
CA HIS A 5 9.84 10.84 -23.99
C HIS A 5 11.16 10.25 -24.51
N GLU A 6 11.70 10.77 -25.60
CA GLU A 6 12.94 10.21 -26.21
C GLU A 6 14.23 10.85 -25.73
N ARG A 7 14.21 12.03 -25.13
CA ARG A 7 15.45 12.73 -24.70
C ARG A 7 16.00 12.32 -23.32
N LEU A 8 15.31 11.44 -22.59
CA LEU A 8 15.81 10.89 -21.31
C LEU A 8 16.49 9.52 -21.46
N VAL A 9 16.71 9.03 -22.68
CA VAL A 9 17.27 7.70 -22.99
C VAL A 9 18.80 7.74 -23.18
N GLY A 10 19.48 8.82 -22.82
CA GLY A 10 20.91 9.04 -23.10
C GLY A 10 21.88 8.85 -21.94
N SER A 11 21.58 8.10 -20.90
CA SER A 11 22.58 7.61 -19.95
C SER A 11 22.15 6.24 -19.44
N GLU A 12 23.03 5.27 -19.56
CA GLU A 12 22.93 3.87 -19.16
C GLU A 12 22.37 3.67 -17.74
N MET A 13 21.06 3.76 -17.58
CA MET A 13 20.39 3.19 -16.46
C MET A 13 19.60 2.02 -16.99
N ARG A 14 20.21 0.82 -16.98
CA ARG A 14 19.49 -0.43 -17.12
C ARG A 14 18.37 -0.38 -16.09
N ILE A 15 17.16 0.00 -16.52
CA ILE A 15 15.94 -0.16 -15.77
C ILE A 15 15.79 -1.68 -15.65
N ARG A 16 16.35 -2.26 -14.59
CA ARG A 16 16.07 -3.65 -14.25
C ARG A 16 14.57 -3.68 -13.97
N ASP A 17 13.83 -4.38 -14.84
CA ASP A 17 12.41 -4.58 -14.66
C ASP A 17 12.16 -5.02 -13.21
N SER A 18 11.15 -4.46 -12.54
CA SER A 18 10.84 -4.85 -11.17
C SER A 18 10.50 -6.35 -11.11
N CYS A 19 9.66 -6.83 -12.03
CA CYS A 19 9.44 -8.25 -12.32
C CYS A 19 8.61 -8.37 -13.61
N ARG A 20 8.31 -9.61 -14.04
CA ARG A 20 7.33 -9.88 -15.10
C ARG A 20 6.11 -10.56 -14.47
N THR A 21 4.93 -10.17 -14.94
CA THR A 21 3.68 -10.87 -14.61
C THR A 21 3.69 -12.27 -15.24
N ILE A 22 2.78 -13.13 -14.81
CA ILE A 22 2.59 -14.46 -15.41
C ILE A 22 2.33 -14.38 -16.92
N ALA A 23 1.68 -13.31 -17.38
CA ALA A 23 1.47 -13.04 -18.81
C ALA A 23 2.71 -12.48 -19.53
N GLY A 24 3.89 -12.51 -18.92
CA GLY A 24 5.15 -12.02 -19.48
C GLY A 24 5.29 -10.49 -19.56
N ARG A 25 4.30 -9.75 -19.10
CA ARG A 25 4.32 -8.28 -19.14
C ARG A 25 5.27 -7.73 -18.06
N PRO A 26 6.21 -6.83 -18.42
CA PRO A 26 7.10 -6.25 -17.44
C PRO A 26 6.32 -5.30 -16.49
N VAL A 27 6.56 -5.45 -15.19
CA VAL A 27 6.07 -4.49 -14.18
C VAL A 27 7.11 -3.39 -14.07
N LYS A 28 6.75 -2.20 -14.54
CA LYS A 28 7.64 -1.02 -14.58
C LYS A 28 6.94 0.20 -13.97
N PRO A 29 7.68 1.09 -13.29
CA PRO A 29 7.18 2.41 -12.95
C PRO A 29 6.74 3.15 -14.22
N LYS A 30 5.55 3.74 -14.18
CA LYS A 30 4.96 4.51 -15.31
C LYS A 30 5.07 6.01 -15.11
N THR A 31 5.35 6.46 -13.89
CA THR A 31 5.48 7.88 -13.53
C THR A 31 6.79 8.13 -12.82
N VAL A 32 7.17 9.42 -12.70
CA VAL A 32 8.37 9.82 -11.98
C VAL A 32 8.27 9.46 -10.49
N GLY A 33 7.11 9.69 -9.86
CA GLY A 33 6.88 9.33 -8.46
C GLY A 33 6.99 7.82 -8.22
N GLN A 34 6.42 7.00 -9.11
CA GLN A 34 6.56 5.55 -9.06
C GLN A 34 8.02 5.10 -9.20
N LYS A 35 8.79 5.76 -10.07
CA LYS A 35 10.23 5.47 -10.23
C LYS A 35 10.99 5.80 -8.95
N GLN A 36 10.78 6.98 -8.38
CA GLN A 36 11.39 7.37 -7.10
C GLN A 36 11.04 6.39 -5.98
N TYR A 37 9.79 5.93 -5.93
CA TYR A 37 9.34 4.93 -4.97
C TYR A 37 10.10 3.61 -5.11
N VAL A 38 10.21 3.06 -6.32
CA VAL A 38 10.97 1.84 -6.58
C VAL A 38 12.46 2.02 -6.24
N ASP A 39 13.05 3.18 -6.54
CA ASP A 39 14.44 3.49 -6.23
C ASP A 39 14.66 3.56 -4.70
N GLN A 40 13.72 4.12 -3.94
CA GLN A 40 13.76 4.10 -2.47
C GLN A 40 13.66 2.67 -1.92
N ILE A 41 12.74 1.86 -2.45
CA ILE A 41 12.59 0.45 -2.07
C ILE A 41 13.90 -0.32 -2.25
N ARG A 42 14.66 -0.06 -3.32
CA ARG A 42 15.95 -0.72 -3.54
C ARG A 42 16.99 -0.32 -2.51
N LYS A 43 17.01 0.94 -2.11
CA LYS A 43 18.07 1.53 -1.29
C LYS A 43 17.86 1.40 0.21
N LYS A 44 16.62 1.44 0.67
CA LYS A 44 16.28 1.54 2.10
C LYS A 44 15.71 0.22 2.63
N MET A 45 15.96 -0.04 3.92
CA MET A 45 15.41 -1.21 4.60
C MET A 45 13.90 -1.08 4.84
N ILE A 46 13.45 0.10 5.23
CA ILE A 46 12.04 0.40 5.47
C ILE A 46 11.62 1.55 4.55
N VAL A 47 10.51 1.39 3.81
CA VAL A 47 9.98 2.43 2.93
C VAL A 47 8.50 2.62 3.16
N PHE A 48 8.11 3.87 3.36
CA PHE A 48 6.72 4.30 3.38
C PHE A 48 6.32 4.83 2.00
N GLY A 49 5.38 4.17 1.36
CA GLY A 49 4.74 4.61 0.11
C GLY A 49 3.37 5.21 0.42
N ILE A 50 3.27 6.52 0.39
CA ILE A 50 2.09 7.27 0.83
C ILE A 50 1.48 8.00 -0.37
N GLY A 51 0.17 7.95 -0.52
CA GLY A 51 -0.52 8.67 -1.59
C GLY A 51 -1.87 8.07 -1.98
N PRO A 52 -2.57 8.68 -2.94
CA PRO A 52 -3.93 8.29 -3.31
C PRO A 52 -4.03 6.85 -3.84
N ALA A 53 -5.24 6.30 -3.78
CA ALA A 53 -5.55 5.02 -4.41
C ALA A 53 -5.30 5.07 -5.92
N GLY A 54 -4.83 3.95 -6.51
CA GLY A 54 -4.54 3.85 -7.95
C GLY A 54 -3.16 4.36 -8.37
N THR A 55 -2.31 4.81 -7.44
CA THR A 55 -0.90 5.18 -7.72
C THR A 55 0.04 3.96 -7.80
N GLY A 56 -0.46 2.74 -7.63
CA GLY A 56 0.31 1.50 -7.79
C GLY A 56 1.24 1.15 -6.62
N LYS A 57 1.11 1.79 -5.45
CA LYS A 57 1.95 1.57 -4.27
C LYS A 57 2.12 0.09 -3.91
N THR A 58 1.01 -0.55 -3.61
CA THR A 58 0.96 -1.95 -3.19
C THR A 58 1.41 -2.89 -4.30
N TYR A 59 0.98 -2.64 -5.52
CA TYR A 59 1.33 -3.45 -6.68
C TYR A 59 2.84 -3.42 -6.99
N LEU A 60 3.46 -2.25 -6.95
CA LEU A 60 4.91 -2.10 -7.13
C LEU A 60 5.69 -2.71 -5.97
N ALA A 61 5.24 -2.53 -4.73
CA ALA A 61 5.84 -3.18 -3.56
C ALA A 61 5.83 -4.71 -3.70
N MET A 62 4.70 -5.30 -4.13
CA MET A 62 4.57 -6.74 -4.34
C MET A 62 5.47 -7.23 -5.48
N ALA A 63 5.54 -6.48 -6.58
CA ALA A 63 6.44 -6.82 -7.68
C ALA A 63 7.91 -6.86 -7.23
N MET A 64 8.33 -5.89 -6.40
CA MET A 64 9.67 -5.85 -5.82
C MET A 64 9.91 -7.01 -4.84
N ALA A 65 8.91 -7.34 -4.01
CA ALA A 65 8.99 -8.48 -3.08
C ALA A 65 9.15 -9.80 -3.83
N ILE A 66 8.35 -10.04 -4.85
CA ILE A 66 8.41 -11.25 -5.68
C ILE A 66 9.74 -11.34 -6.42
N GLN A 67 10.27 -10.21 -6.91
CA GLN A 67 11.58 -10.18 -7.56
C GLN A 67 12.69 -10.55 -6.57
N ALA A 68 12.71 -9.95 -5.38
CA ALA A 68 13.68 -10.23 -4.34
C ALA A 68 13.63 -11.70 -3.88
N PHE A 69 12.42 -12.24 -3.72
CA PHE A 69 12.22 -13.66 -3.39
C PHE A 69 12.74 -14.59 -4.49
N LYS A 70 12.42 -14.32 -5.76
CA LYS A 70 12.93 -15.11 -6.90
C LYS A 70 14.45 -15.06 -7.03
N ASN A 71 15.07 -13.95 -6.64
CA ASN A 71 16.52 -13.77 -6.65
C ASN A 71 17.21 -14.41 -5.42
N GLY A 72 16.44 -14.93 -4.45
CA GLY A 72 17.00 -15.46 -3.20
C GLY A 72 17.53 -14.38 -2.25
N GLU A 73 17.14 -13.12 -2.44
CA GLU A 73 17.53 -12.00 -1.56
C GLU A 73 16.82 -12.08 -0.20
N VAL A 74 15.66 -12.73 -0.14
CA VAL A 74 14.87 -13.03 1.07
C VAL A 74 14.32 -14.44 1.00
N GLY A 75 14.14 -15.07 2.17
CA GLY A 75 13.63 -16.43 2.26
C GLY A 75 12.10 -16.52 2.21
N ARG A 76 11.38 -15.43 2.45
CA ARG A 76 9.91 -15.44 2.48
C ARG A 76 9.31 -14.07 2.19
N ILE A 77 8.02 -14.07 1.83
CA ILE A 77 7.20 -12.86 1.66
C ILE A 77 6.09 -12.89 2.69
N ILE A 78 5.87 -11.78 3.39
CA ILE A 78 4.78 -11.62 4.35
C ILE A 78 3.96 -10.39 3.93
N LEU A 79 2.69 -10.63 3.61
CA LEU A 79 1.74 -9.58 3.28
C LEU A 79 0.75 -9.46 4.43
N THR A 80 0.61 -8.26 4.94
CA THR A 80 -0.29 -8.01 6.06
C THR A 80 -1.09 -6.74 5.85
N ARG A 81 -2.29 -6.73 6.42
CA ARG A 81 -3.24 -5.63 6.35
C ARG A 81 -3.97 -5.52 7.69
N PRO A 82 -4.24 -4.29 8.21
CA PRO A 82 -5.12 -4.16 9.36
C PRO A 82 -6.51 -4.68 8.97
N ALA A 83 -7.04 -5.61 9.76
CA ALA A 83 -8.44 -5.96 9.66
C ALA A 83 -9.23 -4.88 10.41
N ILE A 84 -9.95 -4.05 9.68
CA ILE A 84 -10.83 -3.04 10.26
C ILE A 84 -12.25 -3.54 10.10
N GLU A 85 -12.94 -3.55 11.20
CA GLU A 85 -14.38 -3.61 11.20
C GLU A 85 -14.91 -2.24 10.76
N ALA A 86 -15.34 -2.11 9.51
CA ALA A 86 -16.04 -0.92 9.03
C ALA A 86 -17.40 -0.83 9.75
N GLY A 87 -17.40 -0.37 11.03
CA GLY A 87 -18.61 -0.20 11.81
C GLY A 87 -19.30 -1.48 12.29
N GLU A 88 -18.91 -2.65 11.81
CA GLU A 88 -19.44 -3.95 12.22
C GLU A 88 -18.37 -4.70 13.02
N LYS A 89 -18.70 -5.09 14.25
CA LYS A 89 -17.83 -5.96 15.04
C LYS A 89 -17.73 -7.30 14.32
N LEU A 90 -16.50 -7.79 14.06
CA LEU A 90 -16.23 -9.12 13.45
C LEU A 90 -17.09 -10.27 14.06
N GLY A 91 -17.62 -10.05 15.26
CA GLY A 91 -18.53 -10.97 15.94
C GLY A 91 -19.91 -11.15 15.31
N PHE A 92 -20.38 -10.24 14.46
CA PHE A 92 -21.72 -10.31 13.87
C PHE A 92 -21.79 -11.02 12.50
N LEU A 93 -20.67 -11.24 11.82
CA LEU A 93 -20.67 -11.99 10.56
C LEU A 93 -20.75 -13.51 10.84
N PRO A 94 -21.59 -14.27 10.14
CA PRO A 94 -21.61 -15.73 10.24
C PRO A 94 -20.32 -16.31 9.64
N GLY A 95 -19.78 -17.38 10.23
CA GLY A 95 -18.59 -18.07 9.78
C GLY A 95 -17.44 -18.04 10.80
N ASP A 96 -16.37 -18.77 10.49
CA ASP A 96 -15.14 -18.74 11.28
C ASP A 96 -14.36 -17.42 11.08
N LEU A 97 -13.37 -17.18 11.93
CA LEU A 97 -12.59 -15.93 11.90
C LEU A 97 -11.88 -15.74 10.54
N GLN A 98 -11.47 -16.82 9.92
CA GLN A 98 -10.75 -16.80 8.66
C GLN A 98 -11.64 -16.34 7.49
N SER A 99 -12.85 -16.88 7.39
CA SER A 99 -13.83 -16.47 6.37
C SER A 99 -14.27 -15.01 6.51
N LYS A 100 -14.22 -14.45 7.71
CA LYS A 100 -14.53 -13.03 7.97
C LYS A 100 -13.40 -12.07 7.54
N ILE A 101 -12.16 -12.54 7.57
CA ILE A 101 -10.97 -11.74 7.27
C ILE A 101 -10.60 -11.81 5.78
N ASP A 102 -10.90 -12.92 5.11
CA ASP A 102 -10.59 -13.16 3.70
C ASP A 102 -11.00 -12.02 2.75
N PRO A 103 -12.17 -11.39 2.85
CA PRO A 103 -12.54 -10.28 1.98
C PRO A 103 -11.57 -9.10 2.06
N TYR A 104 -11.01 -8.82 3.23
CA TYR A 104 -10.03 -7.73 3.43
C TYR A 104 -8.66 -8.04 2.82
N LEU A 105 -8.31 -9.32 2.72
CA LEU A 105 -7.05 -9.78 2.14
C LEU A 105 -7.15 -10.04 0.64
N ARG A 106 -8.37 -10.10 0.07
CA ARG A 106 -8.61 -10.41 -1.33
C ARG A 106 -7.78 -9.59 -2.32
N PRO A 107 -7.64 -8.26 -2.17
CA PRO A 107 -6.82 -7.46 -3.07
C PRO A 107 -5.35 -7.88 -3.10
N LEU A 108 -4.83 -8.43 -1.99
CA LEU A 108 -3.45 -8.93 -1.92
C LEU A 108 -3.32 -10.25 -2.70
N TYR A 109 -4.28 -11.17 -2.58
CA TYR A 109 -4.31 -12.40 -3.36
C TYR A 109 -4.42 -12.12 -4.86
N ASP A 110 -5.31 -11.20 -5.27
CA ASP A 110 -5.51 -10.85 -6.68
C ASP A 110 -4.21 -10.33 -7.31
N ALA A 111 -3.47 -9.47 -6.59
CA ALA A 111 -2.19 -8.97 -7.06
C ALA A 111 -1.10 -10.07 -7.11
N LEU A 112 -1.04 -10.97 -6.11
CA LEU A 112 -0.14 -12.13 -6.14
C LEU A 112 -0.42 -13.03 -7.34
N TYR A 113 -1.70 -13.36 -7.57
CA TYR A 113 -2.10 -14.21 -8.71
C TYR A 113 -1.76 -13.56 -10.04
N GLN A 114 -1.96 -12.25 -10.16
CA GLN A 114 -1.63 -11.52 -11.38
C GLN A 114 -0.11 -11.52 -11.67
N ILE A 115 0.72 -11.40 -10.63
CA ILE A 115 2.17 -11.27 -10.81
C ILE A 115 2.84 -12.63 -10.93
N MET A 116 2.55 -13.57 -10.05
CA MET A 116 3.28 -14.85 -10.00
C MET A 116 2.47 -16.08 -10.42
N GLY A 117 1.17 -15.94 -10.56
CA GLY A 117 0.24 -17.03 -10.87
C GLY A 117 -0.28 -17.76 -9.63
N ALA A 118 -1.51 -18.28 -9.73
CA ALA A 118 -2.18 -18.93 -8.59
C ALA A 118 -1.44 -20.21 -8.17
N GLU A 119 -1.02 -21.04 -9.11
CA GLU A 119 -0.30 -22.29 -8.82
C GLU A 119 1.02 -22.05 -8.08
N THR A 120 1.83 -21.11 -8.57
CA THR A 120 3.10 -20.75 -7.93
C THR A 120 2.87 -20.18 -6.54
N TYR A 121 1.83 -19.35 -6.38
CA TYR A 121 1.47 -18.82 -5.07
C TYR A 121 1.08 -19.95 -4.10
N LEU A 122 0.14 -20.82 -4.48
CA LEU A 122 -0.35 -21.92 -3.64
C LEU A 122 0.81 -22.82 -3.19
N HIS A 123 1.67 -23.22 -4.10
CA HIS A 123 2.84 -24.07 -3.78
C HIS A 123 3.78 -23.40 -2.75
N ASN A 124 4.03 -22.07 -2.84
CA ASN A 124 4.87 -21.37 -1.88
C ASN A 124 4.14 -21.08 -0.57
N ALA A 125 2.83 -20.87 -0.62
CA ALA A 125 2.00 -20.68 0.58
C ALA A 125 1.94 -21.97 1.44
N GLU A 126 1.76 -23.13 0.81
CA GLU A 126 1.79 -24.44 1.48
C GLU A 126 3.14 -24.70 2.17
N LYS A 127 4.23 -24.21 1.61
CA LYS A 127 5.57 -24.28 2.21
C LYS A 127 5.84 -23.22 3.27
N GLY A 128 4.89 -22.30 3.52
CA GLY A 128 5.08 -21.18 4.44
C GLY A 128 6.06 -20.11 3.96
N LEU A 129 6.40 -20.12 2.66
CA LEU A 129 7.31 -19.15 2.05
C LEU A 129 6.61 -17.85 1.64
N ILE A 130 5.29 -17.91 1.43
CA ILE A 130 4.44 -16.73 1.18
C ILE A 130 3.27 -16.79 2.14
N GLU A 131 3.16 -15.77 2.96
CA GLU A 131 2.11 -15.64 3.98
C GLU A 131 1.28 -14.38 3.71
N VAL A 132 -0.05 -14.53 3.73
CA VAL A 132 -1.00 -13.41 3.72
C VAL A 132 -1.83 -13.51 4.99
N ALA A 133 -1.69 -12.54 5.89
CA ALA A 133 -2.30 -12.62 7.21
C ALA A 133 -2.69 -11.23 7.75
N PRO A 134 -3.70 -11.15 8.64
CA PRO A 134 -4.04 -9.93 9.33
C PRO A 134 -2.87 -9.41 10.18
N LEU A 135 -2.78 -8.08 10.32
CA LEU A 135 -1.73 -7.43 11.11
C LEU A 135 -1.64 -7.96 12.56
N ALA A 136 -2.76 -8.33 13.16
CA ALA A 136 -2.80 -8.87 14.52
C ALA A 136 -1.96 -10.15 14.68
N TYR A 137 -1.79 -10.94 13.61
CA TYR A 137 -1.03 -12.20 13.62
C TYR A 137 0.49 -11.98 13.61
N MET A 138 0.94 -10.75 13.46
CA MET A 138 2.36 -10.38 13.56
C MET A 138 2.80 -10.22 15.03
N ARG A 139 1.86 -10.16 15.96
CA ARG A 139 2.17 -9.96 17.39
C ARG A 139 2.97 -11.14 17.96
N GLY A 140 4.04 -10.83 18.72
CA GLY A 140 4.87 -11.84 19.36
C GLY A 140 5.83 -12.58 18.44
N ARG A 141 5.89 -12.21 17.16
CA ARG A 141 6.80 -12.82 16.17
C ARG A 141 8.06 -11.97 15.97
N THR A 142 9.10 -12.59 15.49
CA THR A 142 10.26 -11.92 14.88
C THR A 142 10.27 -12.30 13.39
N LEU A 143 10.31 -11.30 12.53
CA LEU A 143 10.18 -11.47 11.08
C LEU A 143 11.56 -11.32 10.44
N ASP A 144 12.36 -12.39 10.49
CA ASP A 144 13.70 -12.45 9.91
C ASP A 144 13.67 -12.90 8.45
N ASN A 145 14.66 -12.47 7.67
CA ASN A 145 14.91 -12.90 6.30
C ASN A 145 13.64 -12.86 5.43
N ALA A 146 12.88 -11.78 5.56
CA ALA A 146 11.56 -11.64 4.96
C ALA A 146 11.39 -10.32 4.20
N TYR A 147 10.64 -10.36 3.11
CA TYR A 147 10.09 -9.16 2.49
C TYR A 147 8.67 -8.94 3.00
N ILE A 148 8.46 -7.87 3.76
CA ILE A 148 7.24 -7.64 4.51
C ILE A 148 6.52 -6.44 3.92
N ILE A 149 5.23 -6.57 3.62
CA ILE A 149 4.39 -5.48 3.13
C ILE A 149 3.22 -5.30 4.10
N LEU A 150 3.12 -4.10 4.69
CA LEU A 150 1.94 -3.66 5.42
C LEU A 150 1.14 -2.73 4.51
N ASP A 151 0.00 -3.21 4.05
CA ASP A 151 -0.93 -2.44 3.21
C ASP A 151 -2.03 -1.78 4.03
N GLU A 152 -2.61 -0.68 3.52
CA GLU A 152 -3.65 0.14 4.17
C GLU A 152 -3.26 0.61 5.58
N ALA A 153 -2.00 1.00 5.74
CA ALA A 153 -1.40 1.34 7.03
C ALA A 153 -2.04 2.57 7.71
N GLN A 154 -2.74 3.43 6.98
CA GLN A 154 -3.52 4.55 7.56
C GLN A 154 -4.59 4.06 8.53
N ASN A 155 -5.00 2.81 8.38
CA ASN A 155 -6.01 2.15 9.19
C ASN A 155 -5.44 1.41 10.41
N THR A 156 -4.17 1.61 10.74
CA THR A 156 -3.58 1.16 11.99
C THR A 156 -3.72 2.20 13.09
N THR A 157 -3.78 1.75 14.34
CA THR A 157 -3.54 2.63 15.50
C THR A 157 -2.04 2.82 15.72
N PRO A 158 -1.59 3.86 16.46
CA PRO A 158 -0.17 4.04 16.81
C PRO A 158 0.44 2.83 17.52
N ALA A 159 -0.33 2.16 18.38
CA ALA A 159 0.10 0.94 19.06
C ALA A 159 0.33 -0.24 18.10
N GLN A 160 -0.57 -0.42 17.14
CA GLN A 160 -0.43 -1.46 16.11
C GLN A 160 0.77 -1.19 15.18
N MET A 161 0.95 0.05 14.74
CA MET A 161 2.11 0.44 13.93
C MET A 161 3.42 0.21 14.68
N LYS A 162 3.52 0.65 15.93
CA LYS A 162 4.70 0.40 16.78
C LYS A 162 4.93 -1.10 16.96
N MET A 163 3.87 -1.86 17.27
CA MET A 163 3.95 -3.32 17.40
C MET A 163 4.53 -3.95 16.14
N PHE A 164 4.06 -3.57 14.96
CA PHE A 164 4.52 -4.10 13.67
C PHE A 164 5.98 -3.76 13.41
N LEU A 165 6.37 -2.48 13.51
CA LEU A 165 7.72 -2.02 13.25
C LEU A 165 8.77 -2.65 14.17
N THR A 166 8.37 -3.05 15.38
CA THR A 166 9.26 -3.74 16.33
C THR A 166 9.33 -5.25 16.12
N ARG A 167 8.67 -5.80 15.10
CA ARG A 167 8.76 -7.23 14.70
C ARG A 167 9.82 -7.49 13.64
N ILE A 168 10.35 -6.43 13.02
CA ILE A 168 11.30 -6.54 11.92
C ILE A 168 12.60 -7.12 12.44
N GLY A 169 13.02 -8.22 11.82
CA GLY A 169 14.24 -8.92 12.17
C GLY A 169 15.37 -8.73 11.14
N PHE A 170 16.46 -9.44 11.33
CA PHE A 170 17.63 -9.32 10.47
C PHE A 170 17.35 -9.85 9.05
N GLY A 171 18.00 -9.20 8.06
CA GLY A 171 17.88 -9.60 6.66
C GLY A 171 16.51 -9.30 6.04
N SER A 172 15.66 -8.55 6.73
CA SER A 172 14.32 -8.22 6.24
C SER A 172 14.24 -6.85 5.62
N LYS A 173 13.31 -6.70 4.67
CA LYS A 173 12.93 -5.45 4.03
C LYS A 173 11.44 -5.20 4.23
N VAL A 174 11.06 -3.96 4.53
CA VAL A 174 9.67 -3.61 4.87
C VAL A 174 9.17 -2.47 4.03
N ILE A 175 8.00 -2.67 3.45
CA ILE A 175 7.27 -1.64 2.72
C ILE A 175 5.95 -1.39 3.42
N ILE A 176 5.67 -0.14 3.72
CA ILE A 176 4.42 0.29 4.33
C ILE A 176 3.68 1.16 3.32
N THR A 177 2.49 0.73 2.90
CA THR A 177 1.67 1.47 1.95
C THR A 177 0.43 2.03 2.63
N GLY A 178 0.00 3.22 2.22
CA GLY A 178 -1.19 3.83 2.77
C GLY A 178 -1.64 5.09 2.06
N ASP A 179 -2.89 5.47 2.34
CA ASP A 179 -3.51 6.70 1.88
C ASP A 179 -4.01 7.51 3.09
N GLN A 180 -3.37 8.64 3.37
CA GLN A 180 -3.72 9.47 4.55
C GLN A 180 -5.12 10.09 4.44
N THR A 181 -5.72 10.10 3.26
CA THR A 181 -7.07 10.65 3.01
C THR A 181 -8.18 9.63 3.23
N GLN A 182 -7.88 8.33 3.14
CA GLN A 182 -8.85 7.23 3.23
C GLN A 182 -8.71 6.48 4.57
N LYS A 183 -9.13 7.12 5.65
CA LYS A 183 -9.07 6.54 7.00
C LYS A 183 -10.45 6.00 7.39
N ASP A 184 -10.51 4.70 7.66
CA ASP A 184 -11.71 4.00 8.14
C ASP A 184 -11.69 3.82 9.67
N LEU A 185 -10.77 4.48 10.37
CA LEU A 185 -10.67 4.44 11.81
C LEU A 185 -11.87 5.16 12.47
N PRO A 186 -12.31 4.72 13.66
CA PRO A 186 -13.34 5.41 14.42
C PRO A 186 -13.01 6.90 14.62
N ALA A 187 -14.05 7.75 14.64
CA ALA A 187 -13.89 9.19 14.81
C ALA A 187 -13.03 9.52 16.05
N GLY A 188 -12.07 10.42 15.88
CA GLY A 188 -11.13 10.82 16.94
C GLY A 188 -9.93 9.90 17.13
N THR A 189 -9.85 8.76 16.41
CA THR A 189 -8.70 7.86 16.48
C THR A 189 -7.55 8.38 15.63
N VAL A 190 -6.36 8.48 16.21
CA VAL A 190 -5.14 8.89 15.49
C VAL A 190 -4.62 7.73 14.66
N SER A 191 -4.27 7.99 13.39
CA SER A 191 -3.67 7.00 12.52
C SER A 191 -2.24 6.68 12.93
N GLY A 192 -1.92 5.38 12.96
CA GLY A 192 -0.55 4.89 13.18
C GLY A 192 0.40 5.31 12.08
N LEU A 193 -0.07 5.39 10.83
CA LEU A 193 0.72 5.89 9.71
C LEU A 193 1.13 7.35 9.92
N ASP A 194 0.18 8.22 10.32
CA ASP A 194 0.48 9.64 10.57
C ASP A 194 1.48 9.81 11.71
N THR A 195 1.32 8.99 12.76
CA THR A 195 2.25 9.00 13.90
C THR A 195 3.64 8.55 13.48
N ALA A 196 3.74 7.45 12.72
CA ALA A 196 5.00 6.91 12.22
C ALA A 196 5.75 7.93 11.36
N VAL A 197 5.05 8.59 10.42
CA VAL A 197 5.65 9.65 9.59
C VAL A 197 6.26 10.78 10.45
N LYS A 198 5.55 11.22 11.48
CA LYS A 198 6.05 12.29 12.37
C LYS A 198 7.29 11.88 13.17
N VAL A 199 7.26 10.65 13.69
CA VAL A 199 8.29 10.17 14.63
C VAL A 199 9.55 9.69 13.91
N LEU A 200 9.39 9.03 12.75
CA LEU A 200 10.47 8.30 12.08
C LEU A 200 11.17 9.08 10.96
N LYS A 201 10.63 10.23 10.52
CA LYS A 201 11.18 10.98 9.38
C LYS A 201 12.63 11.44 9.50
N LYS A 202 13.20 11.42 10.71
CA LYS A 202 14.60 11.81 10.97
C LYS A 202 15.58 10.63 10.94
N ILE A 203 15.07 9.40 10.71
CA ILE A 203 15.90 8.19 10.66
C ILE A 203 16.32 7.98 9.21
N ASP A 204 17.60 8.11 8.91
CA ASP A 204 18.14 8.08 7.54
C ASP A 204 17.91 6.76 6.82
N ASP A 205 17.81 5.63 7.55
CA ASP A 205 17.58 4.31 6.98
C ASP A 205 16.13 4.05 6.54
N ILE A 206 15.22 4.98 6.87
CA ILE A 206 13.81 4.91 6.51
C ILE A 206 13.52 5.86 5.35
N GLY A 207 12.93 5.32 4.27
CA GLY A 207 12.51 6.08 3.10
C GLY A 207 11.04 6.51 3.22
N PHE A 208 10.74 7.76 2.85
CA PHE A 208 9.38 8.26 2.71
C PHE A 208 9.16 8.73 1.29
N CYS A 209 8.19 8.11 0.61
CA CYS A 209 7.83 8.42 -0.76
C CYS A 209 6.37 8.88 -0.83
N TYR A 210 6.16 10.09 -1.31
CA TYR A 210 4.82 10.66 -1.46
C TYR A 210 4.43 10.64 -2.93
N LEU A 211 3.44 9.80 -3.26
CA LEU A 211 2.81 9.76 -4.57
C LEU A 211 1.61 10.70 -4.59
N THR A 212 1.35 11.29 -5.74
CA THR A 212 0.32 12.31 -5.91
C THR A 212 -0.72 11.88 -6.95
N ASN A 213 -1.72 12.71 -7.19
CA ASN A 213 -2.73 12.45 -8.24
C ASN A 213 -2.10 12.32 -9.64
N SER A 214 -0.93 12.93 -9.88
CA SER A 214 -0.19 12.75 -11.14
C SER A 214 0.38 11.34 -11.34
N ASP A 215 0.49 10.57 -10.26
CA ASP A 215 0.96 9.18 -10.29
C ASP A 215 -0.17 8.15 -10.42
N VAL A 216 -1.42 8.61 -10.47
CA VAL A 216 -2.59 7.72 -10.62
C VAL A 216 -2.61 7.13 -12.03
N VAL A 217 -2.54 5.81 -12.11
CA VAL A 217 -2.62 5.04 -13.36
C VAL A 217 -3.94 4.29 -13.38
N ARG A 218 -4.96 4.89 -13.98
CA ARG A 218 -6.30 4.33 -14.11
C ARG A 218 -6.79 4.42 -15.54
N HIS A 219 -7.81 3.62 -15.86
CA HIS A 219 -8.52 3.77 -17.12
C HIS A 219 -9.10 5.19 -17.26
N PRO A 220 -8.98 5.87 -18.45
CA PRO A 220 -9.41 7.26 -18.60
C PRO A 220 -10.88 7.52 -18.20
N LEU A 221 -11.77 6.56 -18.46
CA LEU A 221 -13.17 6.66 -18.03
C LEU A 221 -13.30 6.67 -16.50
N VAL A 222 -12.53 5.83 -15.80
CA VAL A 222 -12.53 5.79 -14.33
C VAL A 222 -12.03 7.10 -13.73
N GLN A 223 -11.03 7.73 -14.35
CA GLN A 223 -10.57 9.07 -13.92
C GLN A 223 -11.70 10.11 -14.04
N LYS A 224 -12.43 10.10 -15.15
CA LYS A 224 -13.59 11.00 -15.34
C LYS A 224 -14.70 10.75 -14.34
N ILE A 225 -14.98 9.49 -13.99
CA ILE A 225 -15.96 9.13 -12.98
C ILE A 225 -15.55 9.69 -11.60
N VAL A 226 -14.30 9.45 -11.17
CA VAL A 226 -13.79 9.96 -9.89
C VAL A 226 -13.90 11.49 -9.85
N GLN A 227 -13.43 12.18 -10.89
CA GLN A 227 -13.52 13.64 -10.98
C GLN A 227 -14.95 14.15 -10.85
N ALA A 228 -15.93 13.49 -11.49
CA ALA A 228 -17.33 13.88 -11.41
C ALA A 228 -17.89 13.76 -9.99
N TYR A 229 -17.50 12.72 -9.24
CA TYR A 229 -17.88 12.55 -7.84
C TYR A 229 -17.22 13.59 -6.94
N ASP A 230 -15.93 13.84 -7.11
CA ASP A 230 -15.18 14.86 -6.34
C ASP A 230 -15.79 16.25 -6.54
N ASP A 231 -16.15 16.61 -7.78
CA ASP A 231 -16.81 17.88 -8.12
C ASP A 231 -18.20 17.99 -7.47
N TYR A 232 -18.95 16.89 -7.42
CA TYR A 232 -20.26 16.85 -6.75
C TYR A 232 -20.15 17.05 -5.24
N GLU A 233 -19.22 16.36 -4.60
CA GLU A 233 -18.98 16.46 -3.15
C GLU A 233 -18.49 17.86 -2.76
N ALA A 234 -17.60 18.44 -3.55
CA ALA A 234 -17.14 19.81 -3.34
C ALA A 234 -18.29 20.83 -3.40
N LYS A 235 -19.21 20.70 -4.36
CA LYS A 235 -20.40 21.54 -4.47
C LYS A 235 -21.31 21.40 -3.26
N LYS A 236 -21.60 20.17 -2.83
CA LYS A 236 -22.43 19.86 -1.66
C LYS A 236 -21.85 20.45 -0.37
N THR A 237 -20.53 20.35 -0.19
CA THR A 237 -19.82 20.91 0.97
C THR A 237 -19.90 22.45 0.96
N ALA A 238 -19.72 23.08 -0.20
CA ALA A 238 -19.84 24.53 -0.35
C ALA A 238 -21.26 25.04 -0.05
N GLU A 239 -22.29 24.34 -0.51
CA GLU A 239 -23.69 24.68 -0.21
C GLU A 239 -24.01 24.55 1.28
N THR A 240 -23.57 23.46 1.93
CA THR A 240 -23.76 23.24 3.36
C THR A 240 -23.07 24.33 4.20
N SER A 241 -21.88 24.76 3.78
CA SER A 241 -21.13 25.84 4.43
C SER A 241 -21.83 27.19 4.28
N ARG A 242 -22.41 27.49 3.11
CA ARG A 242 -23.18 28.72 2.87
C ARG A 242 -24.44 28.79 3.74
N VAL A 243 -25.16 27.68 3.87
CA VAL A 243 -26.36 27.59 4.73
C VAL A 243 -26.00 27.84 6.20
N LYS A 244 -24.91 27.26 6.74
CA LYS A 244 -24.45 27.49 8.11
C LYS A 244 -24.06 28.95 8.40
N VAL A 245 -23.45 29.64 7.43
CA VAL A 245 -23.07 31.05 7.56
C VAL A 245 -24.31 31.94 7.56
N THR A 246 -25.34 31.62 6.78
CA THR A 246 -26.59 32.38 6.71
C THR A 246 -27.38 32.26 8.01
N TYR A 247 -27.42 31.10 8.65
CA TYR A 247 -28.07 30.93 9.96
C TYR A 247 -27.35 31.68 11.10
N ARG A 248 -25.98 31.73 11.09
CA ARG A 248 -25.21 32.49 12.10
C ARG A 248 -25.35 34.01 12.00
N ARG A 249 -25.77 34.55 10.87
CA ARG A 249 -25.99 36.00 10.69
C ARG A 249 -27.40 36.45 11.04
N LYS A 250 -28.33 35.52 11.33
CA LYS A 250 -29.71 35.81 11.70
C LYS A 250 -30.02 35.54 13.18
N SER A 251 -29.09 35.05 13.92
CA SER A 251 -29.06 34.91 15.40
C SER A 251 -28.10 35.94 16.01
#